data_2097ce27f9c30f284b201c1d31c766f5
#
_entry.id   2097ce27f9c30f284b201c1d31c766f5
#
_cell.length_a   1.000
_cell.length_b   1.000
_cell.length_c   1.000
_cell.angle_alpha   90.00
_cell.angle_beta   90.00
_cell.angle_gamma   90.00
#
_symmetry.space_group_name_H-M   'P 1'
#
loop_
_entity.id
_entity.type
_entity.pdbx_description
1 polymer ?
#
loop_
_entity_poly.entity_id
_entity_poly.type
_entity_poly.pdbx_seq_one_letter_code
_entity_poly.pdbx_strand_id
1 'polypeptide(L)'
;MELITTQNYGGNIFSFYSTKRKDIFMTINELATGFGYKSKNGIEKLIQRNPYLLDDEYSTITSLPVRNYGTDETSVPQKEKKQYQEVRLFTKQGIFEIGCISRTKVAKDFRKWLYSYIEKLENALIHDIVVHTESKDLQKMLHDAVFNSPIYKEKTEDKRRFAITNFNNLLIKTASNGRVTHKVDMTAKEIQKLEHLEHKTIALLNEGKCYKEIKLALWND
;
A
#
# COMPACT_ATOMS: atom_id res chain seq x y z
N MET A 1 7.63 9.60 3.24
CA MET A 1 6.19 9.92 3.11
C MET A 1 5.77 9.71 1.68
N GLU A 2 4.73 8.92 1.43
CA GLU A 2 4.26 8.57 0.08
C GLU A 2 2.77 8.86 -0.03
N LEU A 3 2.30 9.28 -1.22
CA LEU A 3 0.89 9.38 -1.51
C LEU A 3 0.35 7.96 -1.72
N ILE A 4 -0.65 7.56 -0.94
CA ILE A 4 -1.27 6.23 -1.09
C ILE A 4 -2.52 6.24 -1.96
N THR A 5 -3.31 7.30 -1.89
CA THR A 5 -4.54 7.40 -2.68
C THR A 5 -5.09 8.83 -2.69
N THR A 6 -6.00 9.08 -3.62
CA THR A 6 -6.82 10.28 -3.67
C THR A 6 -8.29 9.90 -3.73
N GLN A 7 -9.16 10.71 -3.09
CA GLN A 7 -10.61 10.50 -3.11
C GLN A 7 -11.37 11.79 -3.37
N ASN A 8 -12.48 11.68 -4.08
CA ASN A 8 -13.39 12.80 -4.30
C ASN A 8 -14.48 12.82 -3.23
N TYR A 9 -14.69 14.00 -2.63
CA TYR A 9 -15.83 14.28 -1.77
C TYR A 9 -16.33 15.70 -2.02
N GLY A 10 -17.60 15.84 -2.34
CA GLY A 10 -18.21 17.16 -2.58
C GLY A 10 -17.57 17.96 -3.72
N GLY A 11 -17.02 17.29 -4.74
CA GLY A 11 -16.33 17.93 -5.86
C GLY A 11 -14.87 18.30 -5.60
N ASN A 12 -14.34 18.04 -4.40
CA ASN A 12 -12.94 18.28 -4.06
C ASN A 12 -12.17 16.95 -3.99
N ILE A 13 -10.90 16.97 -4.41
CA ILE A 13 -9.99 15.82 -4.34
C ILE A 13 -9.18 15.92 -3.06
N PHE A 14 -9.18 14.83 -2.27
CA PHE A 14 -8.44 14.69 -1.02
C PHE A 14 -7.35 13.65 -1.19
N SER A 15 -6.12 13.99 -0.82
CA SER A 15 -4.95 13.11 -0.88
C SER A 15 -4.63 12.55 0.49
N PHE A 16 -4.37 11.25 0.54
CA PHE A 16 -3.96 10.56 1.75
C PHE A 16 -2.52 10.10 1.59
N TYR A 17 -1.71 10.36 2.60
CA TYR A 17 -0.30 10.01 2.63
C TYR A 17 -0.02 8.96 3.69
N SER A 18 1.06 8.20 3.53
CA SER A 18 1.48 7.21 4.52
C SER A 18 2.99 7.18 4.69
N THR A 19 3.41 6.71 5.85
CA THR A 19 4.80 6.32 6.13
C THR A 19 5.02 4.84 5.79
N LYS A 20 6.26 4.37 5.89
CA LYS A 20 6.57 2.93 5.84
C LYS A 20 5.86 2.11 6.93
N ARG A 21 5.46 2.77 8.03
CA ARG A 21 4.68 2.15 9.13
C ARG A 21 3.19 2.11 8.85
N LYS A 22 2.77 2.63 7.67
CA LYS A 22 1.39 2.67 7.20
C LYS A 22 0.45 3.57 8.02
N ASP A 23 1.00 4.53 8.78
CA ASP A 23 0.21 5.58 9.39
C ASP A 23 -0.39 6.49 8.31
N ILE A 24 -1.63 6.95 8.51
CA ILE A 24 -2.35 7.80 7.55
C ILE A 24 -2.21 9.26 7.92
N PHE A 25 -1.95 10.10 6.91
CA PHE A 25 -1.77 11.54 7.05
C PHE A 25 -2.54 12.33 6.00
N MET A 26 -2.93 13.56 6.36
CA MET A 26 -3.50 14.56 5.45
C MET A 26 -2.84 15.92 5.64
N THR A 27 -2.86 16.75 4.59
CA THR A 27 -2.33 18.10 4.65
C THR A 27 -3.30 19.08 5.31
N ILE A 28 -2.76 20.19 5.85
CA ILE A 28 -3.56 21.28 6.43
C ILE A 28 -4.54 21.89 5.40
N ASN A 29 -4.14 21.96 4.12
CA ASN A 29 -4.97 22.53 3.07
C ASN A 29 -6.21 21.66 2.79
N GLU A 30 -6.02 20.35 2.72
CA GLU A 30 -7.10 19.38 2.52
C GLU A 30 -8.07 19.38 3.69
N LEU A 31 -7.54 19.40 4.92
CA LEU A 31 -8.38 19.50 6.12
C LEU A 31 -9.18 20.82 6.12
N ALA A 32 -8.55 21.95 5.76
CA ALA A 32 -9.25 23.23 5.66
C ALA A 32 -10.40 23.16 4.64
N THR A 33 -10.14 22.65 3.45
CA THR A 33 -11.15 22.49 2.39
C THR A 33 -12.29 21.59 2.86
N GLY A 34 -11.97 20.41 3.38
CA GLY A 34 -12.95 19.42 3.80
C GLY A 34 -13.82 19.89 4.96
N PHE A 35 -13.23 20.54 5.95
CA PHE A 35 -13.98 21.13 7.07
C PHE A 35 -14.66 22.47 6.73
N GLY A 36 -14.60 22.91 5.46
CA GLY A 36 -15.33 24.10 4.99
C GLY A 36 -14.74 25.42 5.44
N TYR A 37 -13.45 25.48 5.69
CA TYR A 37 -12.73 26.73 5.88
C TYR A 37 -12.34 27.33 4.53
N LYS A 38 -12.38 28.66 4.41
CA LYS A 38 -12.00 29.35 3.16
C LYS A 38 -10.53 29.18 2.77
N SER A 39 -9.65 28.89 3.75
CA SER A 39 -8.22 28.65 3.56
C SER A 39 -7.64 27.92 4.76
N LYS A 40 -6.35 27.50 4.65
CA LYS A 40 -5.60 26.90 5.77
C LYS A 40 -5.56 27.77 7.04
N ASN A 41 -5.71 29.09 6.91
CA ASN A 41 -5.72 30.01 8.05
C ASN A 41 -6.83 29.69 9.06
N GLY A 42 -7.93 29.04 8.61
CA GLY A 42 -8.97 28.55 9.50
C GLY A 42 -8.47 27.48 10.46
N ILE A 43 -7.71 26.50 9.95
CA ILE A 43 -7.08 25.47 10.76
C ILE A 43 -5.92 26.06 11.58
N GLU A 44 -5.11 26.97 11.03
CA GLU A 44 -4.03 27.64 11.76
C GLU A 44 -4.56 28.38 13.00
N LYS A 45 -5.73 29.03 12.92
CA LYS A 45 -6.39 29.63 14.08
C LYS A 45 -6.87 28.59 15.10
N LEU A 46 -7.27 27.40 14.67
CA LEU A 46 -7.58 26.31 15.61
C LEU A 46 -6.32 25.84 16.32
N ILE A 47 -5.21 25.70 15.60
CA ILE A 47 -3.90 25.33 16.18
C ILE A 47 -3.44 26.38 17.21
N GLN A 48 -3.55 27.67 16.89
CA GLN A 48 -3.20 28.74 17.83
C GLN A 48 -3.98 28.66 19.15
N ARG A 49 -5.24 28.24 19.10
CA ARG A 49 -6.09 28.06 20.28
C ARG A 49 -5.87 26.71 20.99
N ASN A 50 -5.30 25.74 20.30
CA ASN A 50 -5.04 24.39 20.75
C ASN A 50 -3.60 23.98 20.36
N PRO A 51 -2.57 24.54 21.04
CA PRO A 51 -1.17 24.34 20.64
C PRO A 51 -0.69 22.89 20.68
N TYR A 52 -1.33 22.03 21.48
CA TYR A 52 -1.03 20.60 21.53
C TYR A 52 -1.19 19.88 20.16
N LEU A 53 -1.95 20.46 19.22
CA LEU A 53 -2.04 19.94 17.84
C LEU A 53 -0.70 20.01 17.09
N LEU A 54 0.31 20.67 17.63
CA LEU A 54 1.67 20.69 17.09
C LEU A 54 2.55 19.56 17.61
N ASP A 55 2.11 18.84 18.64
CA ASP A 55 2.84 17.71 19.20
C ASP A 55 2.93 16.58 18.17
N ASP A 56 3.99 15.77 18.25
CA ASP A 56 4.30 14.69 17.29
C ASP A 56 3.18 13.64 17.17
N GLU A 57 2.35 13.51 18.21
CA GLU A 57 1.18 12.65 18.20
C GLU A 57 0.11 13.12 17.19
N TYR A 58 -0.04 14.43 17.00
CA TYR A 58 -1.10 15.04 16.18
C TYR A 58 -0.61 15.53 14.83
N SER A 59 0.63 15.98 14.70
CA SER A 59 1.14 16.51 13.44
C SER A 59 2.65 16.38 13.29
N THR A 60 3.12 16.39 12.06
CA THR A 60 4.54 16.37 11.71
C THR A 60 4.80 17.28 10.52
N ILE A 61 6.03 17.80 10.40
CA ILE A 61 6.48 18.54 9.22
C ILE A 61 7.31 17.62 8.35
N THR A 62 7.01 17.60 7.05
CA THR A 62 7.75 16.81 6.07
C THR A 62 7.86 17.53 4.74
N SER A 63 8.85 17.16 3.93
CA SER A 63 9.01 17.67 2.58
C SER A 63 8.19 16.83 1.60
N LEU A 64 7.23 17.44 0.92
CA LEU A 64 6.46 16.83 -0.15
C LEU A 64 6.84 17.45 -1.50
N PRO A 65 6.78 16.67 -2.60
CA PRO A 65 6.95 17.21 -3.93
C PRO A 65 5.82 18.21 -4.24
N VAL A 66 6.18 19.37 -4.79
CA VAL A 66 5.21 20.37 -5.24
C VAL A 66 4.39 19.77 -6.39
N ARG A 67 3.07 19.73 -6.23
CA ARG A 67 2.15 19.35 -7.29
C ARG A 67 1.74 20.62 -8.03
N ASN A 68 2.18 20.76 -9.27
CA ASN A 68 1.66 21.78 -10.16
C ASN A 68 0.27 21.32 -10.63
N TYR A 69 -0.80 21.79 -9.99
CA TYR A 69 -2.14 21.68 -10.52
C TYR A 69 -2.29 22.72 -11.66
N GLY A 70 -2.23 22.25 -12.91
CA GLY A 70 -2.58 23.04 -14.09
C GLY A 70 -1.38 23.62 -14.83
N THR A 71 -0.82 22.84 -15.73
CA THR A 71 -0.26 23.31 -16.99
C THR A 71 -0.63 22.29 -18.07
N ASP A 72 -1.19 22.79 -19.17
CA ASP A 72 -1.65 22.03 -20.34
C ASP A 72 -0.61 21.02 -20.84
N GLU A 73 -1.11 19.87 -21.34
CA GLU A 73 -0.38 18.71 -21.85
C GLU A 73 0.47 18.98 -23.14
N THR A 74 0.93 20.21 -23.37
CA THR A 74 1.62 20.57 -24.63
C THR A 74 3.08 20.99 -24.49
N SER A 75 3.76 20.77 -23.36
CA SER A 75 5.18 21.06 -23.25
C SER A 75 6.04 19.80 -23.11
N VAL A 76 7.05 19.71 -24.00
CA VAL A 76 8.12 18.70 -24.07
C VAL A 76 8.71 18.40 -22.69
N PRO A 77 9.00 17.13 -22.35
CA PRO A 77 9.50 16.77 -21.01
C PRO A 77 10.93 17.29 -20.82
N GLN A 78 11.08 18.49 -20.27
CA GLN A 78 12.33 18.87 -19.63
C GLN A 78 12.44 18.08 -18.33
N LYS A 79 13.65 17.59 -17.99
CA LYS A 79 13.98 16.94 -16.72
C LYS A 79 13.74 17.96 -15.59
N GLU A 80 12.49 18.06 -15.14
CA GLU A 80 12.11 18.95 -14.04
C GLU A 80 12.78 18.48 -12.75
N LYS A 81 13.59 19.35 -12.15
CA LYS A 81 14.04 19.19 -10.77
C LYS A 81 12.78 19.19 -9.91
N LYS A 82 12.42 18.04 -9.32
CA LYS A 82 11.29 17.96 -8.38
C LYS A 82 11.51 19.01 -7.28
N GLN A 83 10.70 20.05 -7.28
CA GLN A 83 10.68 21.02 -6.19
C GLN A 83 9.97 20.38 -5.00
N TYR A 84 10.57 20.53 -3.81
CA TYR A 84 10.00 20.07 -2.56
C TYR A 84 9.62 21.27 -1.72
N GLN A 85 8.51 21.17 -0.99
CA GLN A 85 8.08 22.16 -0.01
C GLN A 85 7.84 21.50 1.33
N GLU A 86 8.15 22.20 2.40
CA GLU A 86 7.80 21.78 3.74
C GLU A 86 6.29 21.95 3.96
N VAL A 87 5.64 20.87 4.36
CA VAL A 87 4.20 20.82 4.59
C VAL A 87 3.93 20.18 5.94
N ARG A 88 3.04 20.79 6.73
CA ARG A 88 2.51 20.14 7.93
C ARG A 88 1.47 19.12 7.55
N LEU A 89 1.68 17.90 8.01
CA LEU A 89 0.76 16.79 7.89
C LEU A 89 0.19 16.45 9.26
N PHE A 90 -1.09 16.14 9.29
CA PHE A 90 -1.78 15.68 10.50
C PHE A 90 -1.92 14.18 10.48
N THR A 91 -1.57 13.55 11.62
CA THR A 91 -1.79 12.13 11.88
C THR A 91 -3.28 11.84 11.93
N LYS A 92 -3.66 10.57 11.98
CA LYS A 92 -5.05 10.16 12.22
C LYS A 92 -5.65 10.83 13.46
N GLN A 93 -4.90 10.89 14.56
CA GLN A 93 -5.34 11.53 15.80
C GLN A 93 -5.52 13.04 15.60
N GLY A 94 -4.57 13.70 14.94
CA GLY A 94 -4.70 15.12 14.60
C GLY A 94 -5.88 15.43 13.69
N ILE A 95 -6.14 14.57 12.68
CA ILE A 95 -7.31 14.67 11.80
C ILE A 95 -8.61 14.57 12.61
N PHE A 96 -8.69 13.62 13.52
CA PHE A 96 -9.88 13.39 14.35
C PHE A 96 -10.09 14.55 15.32
N GLU A 97 -9.03 15.03 15.96
CA GLU A 97 -9.09 16.15 16.88
C GLU A 97 -9.53 17.44 16.19
N ILE A 98 -8.92 17.80 15.05
CA ILE A 98 -9.38 18.93 14.24
C ILE A 98 -10.85 18.77 13.85
N GLY A 99 -11.25 17.54 13.50
CA GLY A 99 -12.65 17.24 13.21
C GLY A 99 -13.58 17.52 14.39
N CYS A 100 -13.19 17.18 15.62
CA CYS A 100 -14.00 17.39 16.81
C CYS A 100 -14.17 18.89 17.16
N ILE A 101 -13.11 19.67 16.99
CA ILE A 101 -13.12 21.10 17.32
C ILE A 101 -13.65 21.99 16.19
N SER A 102 -13.77 21.47 14.95
CA SER A 102 -14.31 22.21 13.80
C SER A 102 -15.83 22.38 13.90
N ARG A 103 -16.32 23.63 13.90
CA ARG A 103 -17.73 23.99 14.10
C ARG A 103 -18.40 24.56 12.85
N THR A 104 -17.88 24.29 11.64
CA THR A 104 -18.50 24.74 10.40
C THR A 104 -19.74 23.93 10.06
N LYS A 105 -20.61 24.47 9.21
CA LYS A 105 -21.86 23.77 8.81
C LYS A 105 -21.60 22.41 8.15
N VAL A 106 -20.52 22.28 7.38
CA VAL A 106 -20.17 21.06 6.64
C VAL A 106 -19.29 20.10 7.44
N ALA A 107 -18.72 20.52 8.59
CA ALA A 107 -17.76 19.73 9.35
C ALA A 107 -18.33 18.38 9.80
N LYS A 108 -19.62 18.30 10.13
CA LYS A 108 -20.27 17.06 10.60
C LYS A 108 -20.29 16.00 9.51
N ASP A 109 -20.68 16.39 8.29
CA ASP A 109 -20.83 15.43 7.17
C ASP A 109 -19.47 15.02 6.61
N PHE A 110 -18.55 15.99 6.46
CA PHE A 110 -17.17 15.69 6.07
C PHE A 110 -16.47 14.77 7.10
N ARG A 111 -16.61 15.04 8.38
CA ARG A 111 -16.06 14.20 9.46
C ARG A 111 -16.58 12.77 9.38
N LYS A 112 -17.90 12.57 9.19
CA LYS A 112 -18.51 11.26 9.06
C LYS A 112 -17.92 10.48 7.87
N TRP A 113 -17.81 11.12 6.72
CA TRP A 113 -17.21 10.53 5.53
C TRP A 113 -15.73 10.21 5.75
N LEU A 114 -14.97 11.19 6.26
CA LEU A 114 -13.52 11.09 6.44
C LEU A 114 -13.15 9.95 7.40
N TYR A 115 -13.83 9.83 8.52
CA TYR A 115 -13.55 8.79 9.50
C TYR A 115 -13.86 7.40 8.96
N SER A 116 -14.99 7.24 8.28
CA SER A 116 -15.33 5.97 7.60
C SER A 116 -14.32 5.63 6.49
N TYR A 117 -13.78 6.63 5.80
CA TYR A 117 -12.80 6.39 4.75
C TYR A 117 -11.42 6.03 5.32
N ILE A 118 -10.97 6.69 6.38
CA ILE A 118 -9.73 6.34 7.09
C ILE A 118 -9.79 4.91 7.61
N GLU A 119 -10.90 4.50 8.22
CA GLU A 119 -11.09 3.13 8.68
C GLU A 119 -10.98 2.10 7.54
N LYS A 120 -11.57 2.38 6.38
CA LYS A 120 -11.43 1.51 5.20
C LYS A 120 -9.98 1.43 4.71
N LEU A 121 -9.25 2.55 4.71
CA LEU A 121 -7.84 2.58 4.34
C LEU A 121 -6.98 1.78 5.32
N GLU A 122 -7.21 1.92 6.62
CA GLU A 122 -6.47 1.15 7.63
C GLU A 122 -6.70 -0.35 7.46
N ASN A 123 -7.95 -0.77 7.29
CA ASN A 123 -8.28 -2.18 7.07
C ASN A 123 -7.59 -2.73 5.80
N ALA A 124 -7.55 -1.94 4.71
CA ALA A 124 -6.83 -2.32 3.49
C ALA A 124 -5.31 -2.42 3.71
N LEU A 125 -4.72 -1.49 4.47
CA LEU A 125 -3.30 -1.48 4.78
C LEU A 125 -2.92 -2.64 5.72
N ILE A 126 -3.76 -2.99 6.69
CA ILE A 126 -3.58 -4.13 7.59
C ILE A 126 -3.65 -5.43 6.79
N HIS A 127 -4.67 -5.57 5.94
CA HIS A 127 -4.80 -6.73 5.05
C HIS A 127 -3.55 -6.93 4.18
N ASP A 128 -3.03 -5.85 3.59
CA ASP A 128 -1.80 -5.88 2.80
C ASP A 128 -0.57 -6.33 3.64
N ILE A 129 -0.46 -5.89 4.92
CA ILE A 129 0.60 -6.34 5.82
C ILE A 129 0.48 -7.84 6.12
N VAL A 130 -0.73 -8.32 6.44
CA VAL A 130 -0.98 -9.73 6.75
C VAL A 130 -0.62 -10.60 5.55
N VAL A 131 -1.15 -10.26 4.37
CA VAL A 131 -0.84 -10.96 3.12
C VAL A 131 0.66 -10.99 2.82
N HIS A 132 1.37 -9.87 3.01
CA HIS A 132 2.82 -9.83 2.81
C HIS A 132 3.61 -10.66 3.84
N THR A 133 3.11 -10.79 5.06
CA THR A 133 3.79 -11.56 6.12
C THR A 133 3.59 -13.06 5.88
N GLU A 134 2.36 -13.51 5.69
CA GLU A 134 2.04 -14.91 5.35
C GLU A 134 2.77 -15.37 4.09
N SER A 135 2.83 -14.49 3.09
CA SER A 135 3.57 -14.73 1.86
C SER A 135 5.08 -14.94 2.06
N LYS A 136 5.72 -14.29 3.04
CA LYS A 136 7.14 -14.53 3.34
C LYS A 136 7.37 -15.89 3.98
N ASP A 137 6.47 -16.31 4.86
CA ASP A 137 6.54 -17.60 5.51
C ASP A 137 6.31 -18.74 4.50
N LEU A 138 5.34 -18.60 3.61
CA LEU A 138 5.12 -19.53 2.50
C LEU A 138 6.31 -19.61 1.54
N GLN A 139 6.93 -18.50 1.20
CA GLN A 139 8.14 -18.46 0.38
C GLN A 139 9.29 -19.20 1.05
N LYS A 140 9.44 -19.07 2.37
CA LYS A 140 10.44 -19.83 3.13
C LYS A 140 10.11 -21.32 3.11
N MET A 141 8.84 -21.70 3.33
CA MET A 141 8.40 -23.09 3.24
C MET A 141 8.64 -23.70 1.85
N LEU A 142 8.37 -22.95 0.78
CA LEU A 142 8.66 -23.38 -0.59
C LEU A 142 10.16 -23.58 -0.82
N HIS A 143 10.99 -22.67 -0.32
CA HIS A 143 12.44 -22.79 -0.37
C HIS A 143 12.90 -24.06 0.33
N ASP A 144 12.44 -24.29 1.56
CA ASP A 144 12.78 -25.48 2.35
C ASP A 144 12.29 -26.77 1.68
N ALA A 145 11.09 -26.76 1.07
CA ALA A 145 10.57 -27.88 0.32
C ALA A 145 11.42 -28.22 -0.91
N VAL A 146 11.92 -27.22 -1.65
CA VAL A 146 12.86 -27.47 -2.78
C VAL A 146 14.17 -28.04 -2.27
N PHE A 147 14.74 -27.49 -1.17
CA PHE A 147 16.02 -27.96 -0.63
C PHE A 147 15.97 -29.38 -0.08
N ASN A 148 14.83 -29.79 0.48
CA ASN A 148 14.63 -31.10 1.10
C ASN A 148 13.98 -32.14 0.15
N SER A 149 13.45 -31.70 -1.01
CA SER A 149 12.81 -32.60 -1.97
C SER A 149 13.74 -33.70 -2.43
N PRO A 150 13.29 -34.96 -2.54
CA PRO A 150 14.08 -36.08 -3.03
C PRO A 150 14.77 -35.83 -4.37
N ILE A 151 14.16 -35.02 -5.24
CA ILE A 151 14.69 -34.73 -6.60
C ILE A 151 15.78 -33.65 -6.58
N TYR A 152 15.71 -32.70 -5.64
CA TYR A 152 16.63 -31.54 -5.61
C TYR A 152 17.72 -31.66 -4.54
N LYS A 153 17.53 -32.53 -3.53
CA LYS A 153 18.44 -32.67 -2.38
C LYS A 153 19.88 -32.95 -2.79
N GLU A 154 20.08 -33.77 -3.82
CA GLU A 154 21.42 -34.16 -4.30
C GLU A 154 21.99 -33.16 -5.36
N LYS A 155 21.25 -32.14 -5.75
CA LYS A 155 21.69 -31.14 -6.73
C LYS A 155 22.57 -30.07 -6.05
N THR A 156 23.43 -29.45 -6.84
CA THR A 156 24.22 -28.29 -6.38
C THR A 156 23.31 -27.15 -5.90
N GLU A 157 23.82 -26.32 -5.01
CA GLU A 157 23.08 -25.20 -4.45
C GLU A 157 22.55 -24.25 -5.54
N ASP A 158 23.35 -23.97 -6.56
CA ASP A 158 22.93 -23.12 -7.70
C ASP A 158 21.74 -23.71 -8.45
N LYS A 159 21.73 -25.04 -8.66
CA LYS A 159 20.59 -25.71 -9.31
C LYS A 159 19.32 -25.66 -8.47
N ARG A 160 19.46 -25.72 -7.14
CA ARG A 160 18.31 -25.56 -6.22
C ARG A 160 17.79 -24.14 -6.22
N ARG A 161 18.67 -23.12 -6.16
CA ARG A 161 18.30 -21.71 -6.27
C ARG A 161 17.61 -21.40 -7.61
N PHE A 162 18.12 -21.96 -8.70
CA PHE A 162 17.49 -21.83 -10.02
C PHE A 162 16.11 -22.48 -10.07
N ALA A 163 15.93 -23.64 -9.41
CA ALA A 163 14.63 -24.30 -9.30
C ALA A 163 13.61 -23.42 -8.55
N ILE A 164 14.01 -22.77 -7.44
CA ILE A 164 13.14 -21.84 -6.69
C ILE A 164 12.68 -20.68 -7.59
N THR A 165 13.60 -20.06 -8.33
CA THR A 165 13.27 -18.98 -9.25
C THR A 165 12.27 -19.45 -10.31
N ASN A 166 12.45 -20.65 -10.86
CA ASN A 166 11.53 -21.21 -11.83
C ASN A 166 10.14 -21.51 -11.25
N PHE A 167 10.07 -22.04 -10.02
CA PHE A 167 8.80 -22.24 -9.34
C PHE A 167 8.09 -20.89 -9.05
N ASN A 168 8.79 -19.90 -8.54
CA ASN A 168 8.22 -18.58 -8.30
C ASN A 168 7.64 -17.96 -9.58
N ASN A 169 8.38 -18.00 -10.69
CA ASN A 169 7.91 -17.49 -11.96
C ASN A 169 6.70 -18.27 -12.49
N LEU A 170 6.69 -19.61 -12.34
CA LEU A 170 5.56 -20.45 -12.72
C LEU A 170 4.32 -20.09 -11.91
N LEU A 171 4.46 -19.96 -10.59
CA LEU A 171 3.37 -19.69 -9.66
C LEU A 171 2.74 -18.31 -9.92
N ILE A 172 3.56 -17.26 -10.05
CA ILE A 172 3.10 -15.89 -10.38
C ILE A 172 2.35 -15.91 -11.73
N LYS A 173 2.92 -16.55 -12.73
CA LYS A 173 2.30 -16.65 -14.07
C LYS A 173 0.98 -17.40 -14.04
N THR A 174 0.88 -18.50 -13.28
CA THR A 174 -0.35 -19.30 -13.19
C THR A 174 -1.42 -18.56 -12.37
N ALA A 175 -1.06 -17.94 -11.26
CA ALA A 175 -1.99 -17.21 -10.42
C ALA A 175 -2.58 -15.98 -11.13
N SER A 176 -1.76 -15.26 -11.91
CA SER A 176 -2.16 -14.04 -12.63
C SER A 176 -2.65 -14.29 -14.05
N ASN A 177 -2.75 -15.55 -14.49
CA ASN A 177 -3.02 -15.93 -15.88
C ASN A 177 -2.06 -15.23 -16.90
N GLY A 178 -0.82 -15.04 -16.48
CA GLY A 178 0.22 -14.38 -17.28
C GLY A 178 0.13 -12.86 -17.35
N ARG A 179 -0.76 -12.22 -16.61
CA ARG A 179 -0.96 -10.76 -16.61
C ARG A 179 0.23 -10.00 -16.04
N VAL A 180 0.87 -10.52 -15.00
CA VAL A 180 2.01 -9.87 -14.33
C VAL A 180 3.20 -10.81 -14.19
N THR A 181 4.38 -10.22 -14.00
CA THR A 181 5.64 -10.93 -13.78
C THR A 181 6.16 -10.76 -12.35
N HIS A 182 5.62 -9.81 -11.60
CA HIS A 182 6.03 -9.52 -10.23
C HIS A 182 4.83 -9.59 -9.28
N LYS A 183 5.07 -10.16 -8.08
CA LYS A 183 4.04 -10.32 -7.04
C LYS A 183 3.43 -9.00 -6.59
N VAL A 184 4.22 -7.92 -6.60
CA VAL A 184 3.78 -6.57 -6.21
C VAL A 184 2.65 -6.00 -7.10
N ASP A 185 2.55 -6.49 -8.33
CA ASP A 185 1.53 -6.04 -9.30
C ASP A 185 0.26 -6.90 -9.31
N MET A 186 0.17 -7.88 -8.40
CA MET A 186 -0.96 -8.81 -8.28
C MET A 186 -2.11 -8.19 -7.50
N THR A 187 -3.33 -8.52 -7.90
CA THR A 187 -4.55 -8.20 -7.14
C THR A 187 -4.70 -9.13 -5.93
N ALA A 188 -5.52 -8.74 -4.94
CA ALA A 188 -5.80 -9.57 -3.76
C ALA A 188 -6.30 -10.99 -4.12
N LYS A 189 -7.15 -11.13 -5.14
CA LYS A 189 -7.63 -12.44 -5.63
C LYS A 189 -6.50 -13.28 -6.21
N GLU A 190 -5.60 -12.67 -6.97
CA GLU A 190 -4.44 -13.36 -7.53
C GLU A 190 -3.46 -13.79 -6.45
N ILE A 191 -3.30 -12.99 -5.38
CA ILE A 191 -2.48 -13.35 -4.22
C ILE A 191 -3.07 -14.55 -3.49
N GLN A 192 -4.38 -14.60 -3.22
CA GLN A 192 -5.03 -15.76 -2.62
C GLN A 192 -4.86 -17.02 -3.48
N LYS A 193 -4.99 -16.89 -4.81
CA LYS A 193 -4.73 -18.00 -5.72
C LYS A 193 -3.26 -18.43 -5.68
N LEU A 194 -2.33 -17.49 -5.61
CA LEU A 194 -0.90 -17.75 -5.48
C LEU A 194 -0.58 -18.56 -4.22
N GLU A 195 -1.13 -18.19 -3.07
CA GLU A 195 -0.94 -18.91 -1.80
C GLU A 195 -1.44 -20.35 -1.90
N HIS A 196 -2.61 -20.56 -2.49
CA HIS A 196 -3.13 -21.92 -2.73
C HIS A 196 -2.18 -22.74 -3.60
N LEU A 197 -1.67 -22.16 -4.70
CA LEU A 197 -0.73 -22.81 -5.60
C LEU A 197 0.65 -23.06 -4.94
N GLU A 198 1.11 -22.17 -4.06
CA GLU A 198 2.33 -22.35 -3.26
C GLU A 198 2.18 -23.57 -2.34
N HIS A 199 1.09 -23.70 -1.58
CA HIS A 199 0.82 -24.87 -0.73
C HIS A 199 0.76 -26.17 -1.54
N LYS A 200 0.08 -26.17 -2.67
CA LYS A 200 0.01 -27.34 -3.55
C LYS A 200 1.38 -27.74 -4.10
N THR A 201 2.20 -26.75 -4.48
CA THR A 201 3.57 -26.99 -4.96
C THR A 201 4.45 -27.58 -3.87
N ILE A 202 4.36 -27.10 -2.64
CA ILE A 202 5.10 -27.64 -1.48
C ILE A 202 4.72 -29.10 -1.25
N ALA A 203 3.42 -29.44 -1.28
CA ALA A 203 2.98 -30.82 -1.12
C ALA A 203 3.53 -31.74 -2.21
N LEU A 204 3.45 -31.32 -3.48
CA LEU A 204 3.98 -32.10 -4.60
C LEU A 204 5.51 -32.26 -4.58
N LEU A 205 6.24 -31.25 -4.11
CA LEU A 205 7.69 -31.32 -3.90
C LEU A 205 8.04 -32.34 -2.82
N ASN A 206 7.29 -32.38 -1.74
CA ASN A 206 7.48 -33.35 -0.64
C ASN A 206 7.16 -34.79 -1.11
N GLU A 207 6.22 -34.96 -2.05
CA GLU A 207 5.93 -36.23 -2.73
C GLU A 207 7.03 -36.63 -3.74
N GLY A 208 8.02 -35.80 -3.99
CA GLY A 208 9.10 -36.05 -4.94
C GLY A 208 8.71 -35.86 -6.40
N LYS A 209 7.68 -35.04 -6.70
CA LYS A 209 7.31 -34.70 -8.07
C LYS A 209 8.32 -33.76 -8.73
N CYS A 210 8.60 -34.00 -10.01
CA CYS A 210 9.51 -33.14 -10.76
C CYS A 210 8.79 -31.87 -11.26
N TYR A 211 9.58 -30.88 -11.71
CA TYR A 211 9.07 -29.60 -12.21
C TYR A 211 7.99 -29.76 -13.31
N LYS A 212 8.17 -30.73 -14.23
CA LYS A 212 7.20 -30.95 -15.32
C LYS A 212 5.84 -31.46 -14.81
N GLU A 213 5.88 -32.37 -13.84
CA GLU A 213 4.67 -32.93 -13.21
C GLU A 213 3.94 -31.86 -12.40
N ILE A 214 4.68 -31.07 -11.61
CA ILE A 214 4.12 -29.96 -10.84
C ILE A 214 3.47 -28.94 -11.78
N LYS A 215 4.17 -28.55 -12.85
CA LYS A 215 3.64 -27.62 -13.85
C LYS A 215 2.32 -28.10 -14.45
N LEU A 216 2.21 -29.38 -14.80
CA LEU A 216 0.98 -29.98 -15.33
C LEU A 216 -0.14 -30.00 -14.28
N ALA A 217 0.18 -30.31 -13.03
CA ALA A 217 -0.79 -30.32 -11.93
C ALA A 217 -1.35 -28.94 -11.60
N LEU A 218 -0.55 -27.86 -11.79
CA LEU A 218 -0.97 -26.49 -11.56
C LEU A 218 -1.78 -25.89 -12.72
N TRP A 219 -1.67 -26.42 -13.94
CA TRP A 219 -2.42 -25.95 -15.11
C TRP A 219 -3.83 -26.56 -15.21
N ASN A 220 -4.07 -27.64 -14.50
CA ASN A 220 -5.38 -28.33 -14.50
C ASN A 220 -6.30 -27.86 -13.36
N ASP A 221 -5.89 -26.80 -12.60
CA ASP A 221 -6.70 -26.06 -11.62
C ASP A 221 -7.17 -24.72 -12.20
#